data_5e1ce6b4537f2e8cd11b58cf2a681101
#
_entry.id   5e1ce6b4537f2e8cd11b58cf2a681101
#
_cell.length_a   1.000
_cell.length_b   1.000
_cell.length_c   1.000
_cell.angle_alpha   90.00
_cell.angle_beta   90.00
_cell.angle_gamma   90.00
#
_symmetry.space_group_name_H-M   'P 1'
#
loop_
_entity.id
_entity.type
_entity.pdbx_description
1 polymer ?
#
loop_
_entity_poly.entity_id
_entity_poly.type
_entity_poly.pdbx_seq_one_letter_code
_entity_poly.pdbx_strand_id
1 'polypeptide(L)'
;MPMTSFYELPNEGEDAFIYVHFIVREDAHLLYGFTSKEAKLIFKELLKLNGVGPKMALAILSTLTPSELVNVINTNKVTDLVKVPGVGKKTAERIVLELRDKSAALTALLQTQYVPSEFDLVGNGNDNGSTLTDGRTLDEEQAILALVALGYKQQIAENYIDTVAKSHPGLKTEDLIREALKNK
;
A
#
# COMPACT_ATOMS: atom_id res chain seq x y z
N MET A 1 11.87 4.50 13.85
CA MET A 1 10.85 4.77 12.83
C MET A 1 11.24 6.00 12.00
N PRO A 2 10.68 6.22 10.80
CA PRO A 2 10.85 7.47 10.04
C PRO A 2 10.18 8.64 10.76
N MET A 3 10.66 9.87 10.52
CA MET A 3 10.06 11.07 11.12
C MET A 3 8.62 11.31 10.65
N THR A 4 8.32 11.01 9.39
CA THR A 4 6.94 11.03 8.86
C THR A 4 6.01 10.21 9.72
N SER A 5 6.36 8.93 9.99
CA SER A 5 5.56 8.07 10.88
C SER A 5 5.54 8.54 12.32
N PHE A 6 6.60 9.19 12.80
CA PHE A 6 6.62 9.72 14.18
C PHE A 6 5.61 10.86 14.36
N TYR A 7 5.47 11.74 13.38
CA TYR A 7 4.51 12.86 13.43
C TYR A 7 3.05 12.42 13.25
N GLU A 8 2.81 11.22 12.76
CA GLU A 8 1.48 10.62 12.61
C GLU A 8 1.02 9.85 13.86
N LEU A 9 1.88 9.72 14.87
CA LEU A 9 1.51 9.05 16.10
C LEU A 9 0.44 9.86 16.85
N PRO A 10 -0.52 9.18 17.51
CA PRO A 10 -1.48 9.83 18.39
C PRO A 10 -0.79 10.45 19.62
N ASN A 11 -1.54 11.22 20.41
CA ASN A 11 -1.02 11.84 21.61
C ASN A 11 -0.61 10.80 22.65
N GLU A 12 0.26 11.22 23.59
CA GLU A 12 0.68 10.38 24.71
C GLU A 12 -0.54 9.96 25.57
N GLY A 13 -0.65 8.65 25.79
CA GLY A 13 -1.77 8.04 26.52
C GLY A 13 -2.89 7.49 25.63
N GLU A 14 -2.80 7.67 24.32
CA GLU A 14 -3.73 7.07 23.35
C GLU A 14 -3.14 5.79 22.74
N ASP A 15 -4.01 4.89 22.28
CA ASP A 15 -3.60 3.65 21.64
C ASP A 15 -3.02 3.92 20.24
N ALA A 16 -1.88 3.29 19.93
CA ALA A 16 -1.21 3.39 18.65
C ALA A 16 -1.00 2.02 18.02
N PHE A 17 -1.29 1.90 16.73
CA PHE A 17 -0.96 0.71 15.93
C PHE A 17 0.29 0.97 15.09
N ILE A 18 1.29 0.10 15.20
CA ILE A 18 2.58 0.25 14.52
C ILE A 18 2.93 -1.03 13.77
N TYR A 19 3.16 -0.93 12.47
CA TYR A 19 3.72 -1.99 11.64
C TYR A 19 5.22 -2.11 11.92
N VAL A 20 5.69 -3.28 12.36
CA VAL A 20 7.09 -3.48 12.71
C VAL A 20 7.80 -4.33 11.66
N HIS A 21 8.99 -3.91 11.25
CA HIS A 21 9.96 -4.72 10.52
C HIS A 21 11.08 -5.14 11.46
N PHE A 22 11.25 -6.45 11.63
CA PHE A 22 12.24 -7.04 12.51
C PHE A 22 13.45 -7.51 11.71
N ILE A 23 14.65 -7.08 12.12
CA ILE A 23 15.92 -7.49 11.54
C ILE A 23 16.76 -8.17 12.64
N VAL A 24 17.12 -9.42 12.40
CA VAL A 24 18.03 -10.18 13.26
C VAL A 24 19.43 -10.09 12.68
N ARG A 25 20.40 -9.73 13.52
CA ARG A 25 21.83 -9.80 13.25
C ARG A 25 22.48 -10.67 14.33
N GLU A 26 23.71 -11.07 14.11
CA GLU A 26 24.47 -11.86 15.12
C GLU A 26 24.61 -11.13 16.45
N ASP A 27 24.75 -9.80 16.40
CA ASP A 27 25.04 -8.93 17.53
C ASP A 27 23.84 -8.10 18.00
N ALA A 28 22.73 -8.09 17.25
CA ALA A 28 21.60 -7.21 17.56
C ALA A 28 20.25 -7.66 16.97
N HIS A 29 19.21 -7.43 17.74
CA HIS A 29 17.82 -7.49 17.28
C HIS A 29 17.28 -6.09 17.11
N LEU A 30 16.92 -5.72 15.88
CA LEU A 30 16.51 -4.36 15.53
C LEU A 30 15.06 -4.33 15.08
N LEU A 31 14.29 -3.42 15.66
CA LEU A 31 12.89 -3.17 15.32
C LEU A 31 12.76 -1.82 14.61
N TYR A 32 12.10 -1.81 13.46
CA TYR A 32 11.77 -0.61 12.69
C TYR A 32 10.27 -0.46 12.62
N GLY A 33 9.72 0.63 13.17
CA GLY A 33 8.28 0.89 13.24
C GLY A 33 7.81 1.86 12.17
N PHE A 34 6.57 1.67 11.70
CA PHE A 34 5.90 2.48 10.69
C PHE A 34 4.43 2.62 11.03
N THR A 35 3.82 3.77 10.79
CA THR A 35 2.39 4.02 10.96
C THR A 35 1.56 3.44 9.81
N SER A 36 2.18 3.25 8.62
CA SER A 36 1.51 2.67 7.46
C SER A 36 2.19 1.39 6.96
N LYS A 37 1.40 0.50 6.38
CA LYS A 37 1.85 -0.75 5.75
C LYS A 37 2.72 -0.45 4.52
N GLU A 38 2.37 0.59 3.79
CA GLU A 38 3.07 1.07 2.61
C GLU A 38 4.49 1.53 2.94
N ALA A 39 4.64 2.34 3.98
CA ALA A 39 5.97 2.78 4.45
C ALA A 39 6.85 1.59 4.85
N LYS A 40 6.29 0.59 5.54
CA LYS A 40 6.99 -0.66 5.86
C LYS A 40 7.39 -1.43 4.61
N LEU A 41 6.52 -1.54 3.60
CA LEU A 41 6.80 -2.24 2.35
C LEU A 41 7.91 -1.54 1.56
N ILE A 42 7.83 -0.23 1.41
CA ILE A 42 8.87 0.57 0.74
C ILE A 42 10.20 0.47 1.49
N PHE A 43 10.19 0.53 2.82
CA PHE A 43 11.40 0.29 3.60
C PHE A 43 12.06 -1.05 3.25
N LYS A 44 11.27 -2.13 3.16
CA LYS A 44 11.76 -3.46 2.76
C LYS A 44 12.34 -3.47 1.35
N GLU A 45 11.71 -2.78 0.40
CA GLU A 45 12.24 -2.70 -0.97
C GLU A 45 13.54 -1.89 -1.04
N LEU A 46 13.63 -0.78 -0.30
CA LEU A 46 14.86 0.00 -0.17
C LEU A 46 16.03 -0.82 0.39
N LEU A 47 15.78 -1.69 1.36
CA LEU A 47 16.82 -2.56 1.95
C LEU A 47 17.37 -3.62 0.98
N LYS A 48 16.63 -3.94 -0.09
CA LYS A 48 17.10 -4.88 -1.14
C LYS A 48 18.10 -4.23 -2.10
N LEU A 49 18.19 -2.89 -2.09
CA LEU A 49 19.07 -2.15 -2.98
C LEU A 49 20.50 -2.19 -2.44
N ASN A 50 21.46 -2.43 -3.33
CA ASN A 50 22.86 -2.46 -2.94
C ASN A 50 23.30 -1.10 -2.38
N GLY A 51 23.90 -1.09 -1.19
CA GLY A 51 24.40 0.10 -0.50
C GLY A 51 23.31 0.98 0.14
N VAL A 52 22.06 0.51 0.23
CA VAL A 52 21.00 1.15 1.01
C VAL A 52 20.78 0.37 2.31
N GLY A 53 21.35 0.89 3.40
CA GLY A 53 21.14 0.32 4.72
C GLY A 53 19.92 0.91 5.44
N PRO A 54 19.55 0.35 6.61
CA PRO A 54 18.38 0.80 7.37
C PRO A 54 18.39 2.31 7.71
N LYS A 55 19.55 2.86 8.05
CA LYS A 55 19.67 4.30 8.35
C LYS A 55 19.30 5.17 7.14
N MET A 56 19.79 4.80 5.96
CA MET A 56 19.51 5.51 4.72
C MET A 56 18.03 5.35 4.31
N ALA A 57 17.48 4.14 4.40
CA ALA A 57 16.08 3.88 4.12
C ALA A 57 15.15 4.69 5.04
N LEU A 58 15.48 4.80 6.34
CA LEU A 58 14.75 5.66 7.27
C LEU A 58 14.89 7.15 6.91
N ALA A 59 16.08 7.61 6.51
CA ALA A 59 16.28 9.01 6.10
C ALA A 59 15.45 9.35 4.86
N ILE A 60 15.39 8.43 3.88
CA ILE A 60 14.54 8.59 2.68
C ILE A 60 13.07 8.73 3.10
N LEU A 61 12.55 7.79 3.89
CA LEU A 61 11.16 7.80 4.34
C LEU A 61 10.84 8.88 5.38
N SER A 62 11.84 9.50 5.97
CA SER A 62 11.67 10.69 6.83
C SER A 62 11.56 12.00 6.03
N THR A 63 12.02 11.99 4.77
CA THR A 63 12.03 13.16 3.89
C THR A 63 10.93 13.07 2.85
N LEU A 64 10.61 11.87 2.37
CA LEU A 64 9.62 11.59 1.34
C LEU A 64 8.60 10.59 1.86
N THR A 65 7.34 10.89 1.69
CA THR A 65 6.25 9.91 1.91
C THR A 65 6.35 8.78 0.89
N PRO A 66 5.72 7.62 1.13
CA PRO A 66 5.65 6.52 0.17
C PRO A 66 5.21 6.96 -1.22
N SER A 67 4.15 7.77 -1.30
CA SER A 67 3.60 8.28 -2.56
C SER A 67 4.55 9.23 -3.29
N GLU A 68 5.20 10.14 -2.55
CA GLU A 68 6.21 11.05 -3.12
C GLU A 68 7.41 10.29 -3.66
N LEU A 69 7.89 9.26 -2.94
CA LEU A 69 9.01 8.44 -3.42
C LEU A 69 8.66 7.72 -4.72
N VAL A 70 7.46 7.10 -4.81
CA VAL A 70 7.02 6.45 -6.05
C VAL A 70 6.87 7.47 -7.18
N ASN A 71 6.37 8.67 -6.92
CA ASN A 71 6.32 9.75 -7.92
C ASN A 71 7.73 10.17 -8.39
N VAL A 72 8.69 10.31 -7.47
CA VAL A 72 10.11 10.62 -7.80
C VAL A 72 10.69 9.54 -8.72
N ILE A 73 10.41 8.27 -8.44
CA ILE A 73 10.87 7.13 -9.25
C ILE A 73 10.24 7.19 -10.65
N ASN A 74 8.92 7.35 -10.75
CA ASN A 74 8.16 7.37 -12.00
C ASN A 74 8.55 8.57 -12.88
N THR A 75 8.80 9.73 -12.27
CA THR A 75 9.17 10.97 -12.97
C THR A 75 10.67 11.15 -13.15
N ASN A 76 11.49 10.19 -12.67
CA ASN A 76 12.97 10.25 -12.72
C ASN A 76 13.57 11.52 -12.08
N LYS A 77 12.92 12.05 -11.04
CA LYS A 77 13.37 13.26 -10.31
C LYS A 77 14.45 12.96 -9.27
N VAL A 78 15.63 12.58 -9.75
CA VAL A 78 16.81 12.25 -8.90
C VAL A 78 17.15 13.37 -7.91
N THR A 79 16.90 14.64 -8.27
CA THR A 79 17.19 15.79 -7.43
C THR A 79 16.47 15.79 -6.08
N ASP A 80 15.28 15.20 -5.99
CA ASP A 80 14.53 15.15 -4.75
C ASP A 80 15.11 14.12 -3.77
N LEU A 81 15.66 13.01 -4.28
CA LEU A 81 16.41 12.06 -3.47
C LEU A 81 17.75 12.60 -2.98
N VAL A 82 18.40 13.45 -3.75
CA VAL A 82 19.68 14.10 -3.33
C VAL A 82 19.49 15.04 -2.14
N LYS A 83 18.28 15.55 -1.91
CA LYS A 83 17.95 16.36 -0.72
C LYS A 83 17.96 15.56 0.58
N VAL A 84 17.88 14.22 0.48
CA VAL A 84 17.89 13.32 1.65
C VAL A 84 19.30 13.28 2.25
N PRO A 85 19.44 13.53 3.55
CA PRO A 85 20.74 13.44 4.22
C PRO A 85 21.40 12.07 4.02
N GLY A 86 22.64 12.07 3.55
CA GLY A 86 23.41 10.85 3.30
C GLY A 86 23.16 10.19 1.94
N VAL A 87 22.28 10.74 1.09
CA VAL A 87 22.04 10.26 -0.28
C VAL A 87 22.78 11.17 -1.27
N GLY A 88 23.88 10.68 -1.82
CA GLY A 88 24.61 11.35 -2.89
C GLY A 88 23.98 11.10 -4.26
N LYS A 89 24.38 11.92 -5.27
CA LYS A 89 23.85 11.84 -6.64
C LYS A 89 23.91 10.42 -7.23
N LYS A 90 25.06 9.74 -7.14
CA LYS A 90 25.22 8.36 -7.64
C LYS A 90 24.30 7.36 -6.95
N THR A 91 24.07 7.54 -5.64
CA THR A 91 23.16 6.67 -4.88
C THR A 91 21.72 6.94 -5.26
N ALA A 92 21.34 8.21 -5.42
CA ALA A 92 19.99 8.62 -5.86
C ALA A 92 19.66 8.07 -7.27
N GLU A 93 20.59 8.24 -8.23
CA GLU A 93 20.44 7.70 -9.60
C GLU A 93 20.24 6.18 -9.59
N ARG A 94 21.03 5.46 -8.77
CA ARG A 94 20.90 4.00 -8.64
C ARG A 94 19.58 3.59 -8.01
N ILE A 95 19.15 4.26 -6.93
CA ILE A 95 17.85 3.99 -6.29
C ILE A 95 16.72 4.13 -7.30
N VAL A 96 16.70 5.23 -8.06
CA VAL A 96 15.67 5.47 -9.08
C VAL A 96 15.72 4.39 -10.15
N LEU A 97 16.91 4.03 -10.65
CA LEU A 97 17.05 3.01 -11.68
C LEU A 97 16.56 1.63 -11.22
N GLU A 98 17.04 1.16 -10.05
CA GLU A 98 16.70 -0.17 -9.53
C GLU A 98 15.22 -0.29 -9.09
N LEU A 99 14.60 0.80 -8.59
CA LEU A 99 13.19 0.80 -8.22
C LEU A 99 12.25 1.03 -9.41
N ARG A 100 12.73 1.59 -10.52
CA ARG A 100 11.91 1.85 -11.71
C ARG A 100 11.34 0.58 -12.30
N ASP A 101 12.11 -0.50 -12.33
CA ASP A 101 11.63 -1.80 -12.82
C ASP A 101 10.53 -2.39 -11.93
N LYS A 102 10.42 -1.92 -10.67
CA LYS A 102 9.40 -2.31 -9.70
C LYS A 102 8.33 -1.25 -9.50
N SER A 103 8.41 -0.13 -10.23
CA SER A 103 7.54 1.04 -10.00
C SER A 103 6.05 0.72 -10.21
N ALA A 104 5.71 -0.10 -11.19
CA ALA A 104 4.34 -0.55 -11.42
C ALA A 104 3.81 -1.35 -10.22
N ALA A 105 4.61 -2.28 -9.69
CA ALA A 105 4.24 -3.05 -8.50
C ALA A 105 4.14 -2.17 -7.24
N LEU A 106 5.06 -1.20 -7.08
CA LEU A 106 5.01 -0.24 -5.98
C LEU A 106 3.80 0.68 -6.08
N THR A 107 3.46 1.15 -7.29
CA THR A 107 2.26 1.96 -7.54
C THR A 107 1.00 1.16 -7.22
N ALA A 108 0.92 -0.08 -7.68
CA ALA A 108 -0.20 -0.98 -7.36
C ALA A 108 -0.33 -1.21 -5.84
N LEU A 109 0.78 -1.39 -5.11
CA LEU A 109 0.78 -1.55 -3.66
C LEU A 109 0.28 -0.29 -2.92
N LEU A 110 0.53 0.91 -3.46
CA LEU A 110 0.02 2.16 -2.90
C LEU A 110 -1.45 2.40 -3.27
N GLN A 111 -1.92 1.86 -4.38
CA GLN A 111 -3.30 1.96 -4.83
C GLN A 111 -4.21 0.90 -4.19
N THR A 112 -3.64 -0.23 -3.74
CA THR A 112 -4.35 -1.23 -2.94
C THR A 112 -4.51 -0.75 -1.48
N GLN A 113 -4.88 0.50 -1.27
CA GLN A 113 -5.45 0.93 0.00
C GLN A 113 -6.85 0.33 0.09
N TYR A 114 -6.94 -0.65 0.90
CA TYR A 114 -8.08 -1.30 1.51
C TYR A 114 -8.17 -2.80 1.22
N VAL A 115 -7.31 -3.56 1.89
CA VAL A 115 -7.75 -4.86 2.39
C VAL A 115 -8.07 -4.61 3.87
N PRO A 116 -9.34 -4.68 4.29
CA PRO A 116 -9.69 -4.59 5.71
C PRO A 116 -8.89 -5.66 6.45
N SER A 117 -8.08 -5.24 7.44
CA SER A 117 -7.60 -6.19 8.44
C SER A 117 -8.83 -6.70 9.19
N GLU A 118 -8.82 -7.93 9.69
CA GLU A 118 -9.90 -8.50 10.52
C GLU A 118 -10.29 -7.59 11.71
N PHE A 119 -9.53 -6.54 11.98
CA PHE A 119 -9.78 -5.57 13.04
C PHE A 119 -10.66 -4.39 12.60
N ASP A 120 -10.82 -4.12 11.30
CA ASP A 120 -11.71 -3.06 10.79
C ASP A 120 -13.18 -3.48 10.71
N LEU A 121 -13.50 -4.73 11.09
CA LEU A 121 -14.87 -5.26 11.14
C LEU A 121 -15.65 -4.86 12.41
N VAL A 122 -15.05 -4.10 13.33
CA VAL A 122 -15.73 -3.62 14.54
C VAL A 122 -15.82 -2.10 14.55
N GLY A 123 -16.89 -1.58 13.95
CA GLY A 123 -17.53 -0.31 14.29
C GLY A 123 -17.05 0.93 13.54
N ASN A 124 -17.75 1.31 12.52
CA ASN A 124 -18.62 2.49 12.51
C ASN A 124 -19.26 2.66 11.12
N GLY A 125 -20.56 2.48 11.08
CA GLY A 125 -21.35 2.88 9.93
C GLY A 125 -21.28 4.40 9.76
N ASN A 126 -20.78 4.81 8.61
CA ASN A 126 -21.26 6.03 7.96
C ASN A 126 -21.15 5.83 6.44
N ASP A 127 -22.33 5.70 5.91
CA ASP A 127 -22.72 5.62 4.53
C ASP A 127 -22.27 6.88 3.78
N ASN A 128 -21.42 6.77 2.77
CA ASN A 128 -21.43 7.68 1.63
C ASN A 128 -20.71 6.98 0.46
N GLY A 129 -21.53 6.48 -0.47
CA GLY A 129 -21.07 5.86 -1.70
C GLY A 129 -20.21 6.80 -2.53
N SER A 130 -18.90 6.57 -2.53
CA SER A 130 -17.95 7.22 -3.45
C SER A 130 -17.86 6.36 -4.71
N THR A 131 -18.46 6.84 -5.79
CA THR A 131 -18.24 6.31 -7.14
C THR A 131 -16.84 6.69 -7.62
N LEU A 132 -16.04 5.69 -7.96
CA LEU A 132 -14.75 5.86 -8.61
C LEU A 132 -14.91 5.94 -10.14
N THR A 133 -13.87 6.35 -10.84
CA THR A 133 -13.79 6.83 -12.23
C THR A 133 -14.39 5.95 -13.34
N ASP A 134 -15.01 4.81 -13.05
CA ASP A 134 -15.61 3.90 -14.04
C ASP A 134 -17.08 3.54 -13.71
N GLY A 135 -17.76 4.32 -12.85
CA GLY A 135 -19.18 4.13 -12.53
C GLY A 135 -19.49 2.93 -11.64
N ARG A 136 -18.48 2.22 -11.11
CA ARG A 136 -18.60 1.11 -10.18
C ARG A 136 -18.51 1.59 -8.74
N THR A 137 -19.16 0.88 -7.82
CA THR A 137 -19.04 1.12 -6.38
C THR A 137 -17.78 0.47 -5.81
N LEU A 138 -17.31 0.94 -4.67
CA LEU A 138 -16.19 0.33 -3.94
C LEU A 138 -16.43 -1.15 -3.63
N ASP A 139 -17.68 -1.50 -3.30
CA ASP A 139 -18.08 -2.88 -3.01
C ASP A 139 -17.93 -3.79 -4.24
N GLU A 140 -18.26 -3.29 -5.43
CA GLU A 140 -18.10 -4.03 -6.70
C GLU A 140 -16.62 -4.28 -7.02
N GLU A 141 -15.76 -3.27 -6.87
CA GLU A 141 -14.33 -3.44 -7.11
C GLU A 141 -13.68 -4.45 -6.13
N GLN A 142 -14.04 -4.37 -4.86
CA GLN A 142 -13.56 -5.32 -3.85
C GLN A 142 -14.02 -6.75 -4.15
N ALA A 143 -15.26 -6.93 -4.59
CA ALA A 143 -15.80 -8.23 -4.96
C ALA A 143 -15.05 -8.82 -6.17
N ILE A 144 -14.71 -8.00 -7.18
CA ILE A 144 -13.91 -8.42 -8.34
C ILE A 144 -12.53 -8.87 -7.89
N LEU A 145 -11.83 -8.08 -7.06
CA LEU A 145 -10.51 -8.42 -6.53
C LEU A 145 -10.53 -9.72 -5.72
N ALA A 146 -11.56 -9.93 -4.93
CA ALA A 146 -11.72 -11.17 -4.15
C ALA A 146 -11.90 -12.40 -5.06
N LEU A 147 -12.72 -12.30 -6.14
CA LEU A 147 -12.87 -13.38 -7.12
C LEU A 147 -11.58 -13.68 -7.88
N VAL A 148 -10.80 -12.65 -8.21
CA VAL A 148 -9.48 -12.83 -8.84
C VAL A 148 -8.51 -13.53 -7.88
N ALA A 149 -8.52 -13.18 -6.59
CA ALA A 149 -7.73 -13.84 -5.56
C ALA A 149 -8.14 -15.32 -5.36
N LEU A 150 -9.39 -15.67 -5.62
CA LEU A 150 -9.91 -17.04 -5.65
C LEU A 150 -9.57 -17.81 -6.94
N GLY A 151 -8.83 -17.17 -7.88
CA GLY A 151 -8.32 -17.80 -9.09
C GLY A 151 -9.17 -17.60 -10.34
N TYR A 152 -10.20 -16.76 -10.31
CA TYR A 152 -10.96 -16.39 -11.50
C TYR A 152 -10.17 -15.42 -12.36
N LYS A 153 -10.31 -15.52 -13.70
CA LYS A 153 -9.76 -14.52 -14.62
C LYS A 153 -10.47 -13.18 -14.41
N GLN A 154 -9.74 -12.07 -14.46
CA GLN A 154 -10.27 -10.73 -14.20
C GLN A 154 -11.54 -10.42 -15.00
N GLN A 155 -11.55 -10.65 -16.32
CA GLN A 155 -12.74 -10.46 -17.16
C GLN A 155 -13.96 -11.27 -16.74
N ILE A 156 -13.74 -12.48 -16.21
CA ILE A 156 -14.84 -13.34 -15.74
C ILE A 156 -15.38 -12.80 -14.41
N ALA A 157 -14.49 -12.38 -13.50
CA ALA A 157 -14.87 -11.77 -12.24
C ALA A 157 -15.67 -10.47 -12.44
N GLU A 158 -15.21 -9.61 -13.35
CA GLU A 158 -15.91 -8.38 -13.73
C GLU A 158 -17.32 -8.68 -14.27
N ASN A 159 -17.44 -9.61 -15.22
CA ASN A 159 -18.75 -9.98 -15.79
C ASN A 159 -19.72 -10.55 -14.74
N TYR A 160 -19.23 -11.35 -13.80
CA TYR A 160 -20.06 -11.91 -12.74
C TYR A 160 -20.56 -10.82 -11.80
N ILE A 161 -19.70 -9.92 -11.36
CA ILE A 161 -20.09 -8.83 -10.46
C ILE A 161 -20.99 -7.83 -11.17
N ASP A 162 -20.71 -7.44 -12.41
CA ASP A 162 -21.56 -6.54 -13.20
C ASP A 162 -22.97 -7.11 -13.40
N THR A 163 -23.10 -8.42 -13.58
CA THR A 163 -24.40 -9.08 -13.74
C THR A 163 -25.20 -9.06 -12.43
N VAL A 164 -24.54 -9.34 -11.31
CA VAL A 164 -25.15 -9.33 -9.99
C VAL A 164 -25.52 -7.91 -9.56
N ALA A 165 -24.63 -6.94 -9.76
CA ALA A 165 -24.86 -5.53 -9.42
C ALA A 165 -26.03 -4.91 -10.20
N LYS A 166 -26.20 -5.27 -11.48
CA LYS A 166 -27.39 -4.86 -12.27
C LYS A 166 -28.68 -5.45 -11.77
N SER A 167 -28.65 -6.68 -11.28
CA SER A 167 -29.84 -7.38 -10.77
C SER A 167 -30.19 -6.96 -9.34
N HIS A 168 -29.19 -6.58 -8.54
CA HIS A 168 -29.32 -6.25 -7.13
C HIS A 168 -28.42 -5.04 -6.80
N PRO A 169 -28.84 -3.83 -7.13
CA PRO A 169 -28.06 -2.63 -6.86
C PRO A 169 -27.93 -2.36 -5.35
N GLY A 170 -26.71 -2.01 -4.90
CA GLY A 170 -26.43 -1.64 -3.51
C GLY A 170 -26.12 -2.81 -2.58
N LEU A 171 -25.80 -4.00 -3.12
CA LEU A 171 -25.27 -5.11 -2.32
C LEU A 171 -23.85 -4.81 -1.82
N LYS A 172 -23.56 -5.25 -0.60
CA LYS A 172 -22.20 -5.22 -0.04
C LYS A 172 -21.29 -6.27 -0.68
N THR A 173 -19.99 -6.05 -0.59
CA THR A 173 -18.94 -6.91 -1.14
C THR A 173 -19.17 -8.41 -0.90
N GLU A 174 -19.54 -8.81 0.33
CA GLU A 174 -19.74 -10.23 0.68
C GLU A 174 -20.94 -10.86 -0.05
N ASP A 175 -22.03 -10.10 -0.16
CA ASP A 175 -23.27 -10.58 -0.81
C ASP A 175 -23.08 -10.60 -2.33
N LEU A 176 -22.34 -9.65 -2.91
CA LEU A 176 -21.94 -9.65 -4.32
C LEU A 176 -21.12 -10.91 -4.66
N ILE A 177 -20.12 -11.25 -3.85
CA ILE A 177 -19.31 -12.46 -4.03
C ILE A 177 -20.19 -13.71 -3.93
N ARG A 178 -21.04 -13.77 -2.91
CA ARG A 178 -21.92 -14.93 -2.67
C ARG A 178 -22.87 -15.16 -3.83
N GLU A 179 -23.52 -14.10 -4.33
CA GLU A 179 -24.45 -14.20 -5.47
C GLU A 179 -23.72 -14.49 -6.78
N ALA A 180 -22.54 -13.89 -7.01
CA ALA A 180 -21.72 -14.17 -8.17
C ALA A 180 -21.30 -15.66 -8.24
N LEU A 181 -21.01 -16.28 -7.11
CA LEU A 181 -20.64 -17.71 -7.02
C LEU A 181 -21.83 -18.68 -7.16
N LYS A 182 -23.06 -18.24 -6.84
CA LYS A 182 -24.28 -19.05 -7.03
C LYS A 182 -24.72 -19.13 -8.49
N ASN A 183 -24.49 -18.06 -9.26
CA ASN A 183 -24.92 -17.91 -10.64
C ASN A 183 -23.87 -18.43 -11.66
N LYS A 184 -23.06 -19.40 -11.24
CA LYS A 184 -22.00 -20.05 -12.04
C LYS A 184 -22.57 -21.03 -13.05
#